data_714b78710346b05635da15b08c06278e
#
_entry.id   714b78710346b05635da15b08c06278e
#
_cell.length_a   1.000
_cell.length_b   1.000
_cell.length_c   1.000
_cell.angle_alpha   90.00
_cell.angle_beta   90.00
_cell.angle_gamma   90.00
#
_symmetry.space_group_name_H-M   'P 1'
#
loop_
_entity.id
_entity.type
_entity.pdbx_description
1 polymer ?
#
loop_
_entity_poly.entity_id
_entity_poly.type
_entity_poly.pdbx_seq_one_letter_code
_entity_poly.pdbx_strand_id
1 'polypeptide(L)'
;MKFDDYTTEELEQIFELMAKHVQVALTDEAHTCVRDKLSGAGRRGDQGNARFVRKLFEDSLGAQQLRLAHLYADASDSLQLKHELGMLQGCDIVSLADSDAIAQFGEAFAGQTPKRDTRSQSAREQLADLIGLDEVKKIILDRLTYAKVQKYRRDNGFESDYLPIHMAFLGNPGTGKTEVARLIGKILKDEGILSVGDFYECGRADLVGTVVGSTAPKVQALFEKARGSVIFIDEAYSLIDDRSHSYGDEAINTIVQCMENMRNDVVVIFAGYEQEILDFMSCNPGLASRIKTQIRFPDYSIDELGQILNLMACDLGFTLADDVLPRFKKQIAAAAQLPNFGNARVVRTMLEDAMVAQAVRVNAVLAGTAVQDVGSAEAVETAEKIDSTKKAIDDKQLMELRGCDFKINASLAPKLSMGFA
;
A
#
# COMPACT_ATOMS: atom_id res chain seq x y z
N MET A 1 3.96 -6.76 34.93
CA MET A 1 3.26 -5.50 35.18
C MET A 1 2.15 -5.40 34.17
N LYS A 2 0.90 -5.29 34.59
CA LYS A 2 -0.23 -5.05 33.68
C LYS A 2 -0.45 -3.55 33.69
N PHE A 3 -0.35 -2.89 32.54
CA PHE A 3 -0.68 -1.47 32.43
C PHE A 3 -2.19 -1.38 32.18
N ASP A 4 -2.82 -0.51 32.91
CA ASP A 4 -4.25 -0.22 32.70
C ASP A 4 -4.42 0.63 31.44
N ASP A 5 -5.60 0.53 30.82
CA ASP A 5 -5.93 1.33 29.64
C ASP A 5 -6.13 2.80 30.03
N TYR A 6 -5.76 3.72 29.15
CA TYR A 6 -5.97 5.15 29.35
C TYR A 6 -7.45 5.48 29.40
N THR A 7 -7.81 6.42 30.24
CA THR A 7 -9.15 7.02 30.28
C THR A 7 -9.36 7.93 29.05
N THR A 8 -10.62 8.22 28.72
CA THR A 8 -10.95 9.15 27.61
C THR A 8 -10.30 10.52 27.81
N GLU A 9 -10.22 11.00 29.05
CA GLU A 9 -9.59 12.28 29.40
C GLU A 9 -8.07 12.24 29.19
N GLU A 10 -7.42 11.15 29.53
CA GLU A 10 -5.97 10.96 29.27
C GLU A 10 -5.67 10.84 27.77
N LEU A 11 -6.54 10.16 27.00
CA LEU A 11 -6.42 10.07 25.55
C LEU A 11 -6.61 11.44 24.86
N GLU A 12 -7.54 12.27 25.36
CA GLU A 12 -7.73 13.65 24.91
C GLU A 12 -6.46 14.49 25.18
N GLN A 13 -5.88 14.38 26.37
CA GLN A 13 -4.62 15.05 26.70
C GLN A 13 -3.47 14.62 25.81
N ILE A 14 -3.39 13.32 25.44
CA ILE A 14 -2.37 12.82 24.50
C ILE A 14 -2.58 13.48 23.12
N PHE A 15 -3.80 13.62 22.65
CA PHE A 15 -4.12 14.28 21.38
C PHE A 15 -3.69 15.76 21.42
N GLU A 16 -4.00 16.48 22.50
CA GLU A 16 -3.60 17.87 22.71
C GLU A 16 -2.08 18.06 22.76
N LEU A 17 -1.37 17.15 23.43
CA LEU A 17 0.10 17.16 23.45
C LEU A 17 0.70 16.97 22.07
N MET A 18 0.13 16.10 21.24
CA MET A 18 0.53 15.92 19.85
C MET A 18 0.29 17.20 19.03
N ALA A 19 -0.89 17.80 19.16
CA ALA A 19 -1.23 19.07 18.49
C ALA A 19 -0.27 20.20 18.89
N LYS A 20 0.01 20.32 20.18
CA LYS A 20 0.99 21.31 20.70
C LYS A 20 2.40 21.09 20.20
N HIS A 21 2.80 19.81 20.02
CA HIS A 21 4.15 19.47 19.52
C HIS A 21 4.35 19.96 18.06
N VAL A 22 3.32 19.89 17.23
CA VAL A 22 3.34 20.40 15.84
C VAL A 22 2.83 21.84 15.71
N GLN A 23 2.63 22.54 16.82
CA GLN A 23 2.19 23.95 16.88
C GLN A 23 0.83 24.20 16.23
N VAL A 24 -0.08 23.24 16.34
CA VAL A 24 -1.46 23.36 15.87
C VAL A 24 -2.40 23.50 17.08
N ALA A 25 -3.28 24.50 17.04
CA ALA A 25 -4.33 24.70 18.04
C ALA A 25 -5.62 23.98 17.60
N LEU A 26 -6.41 23.54 18.57
CA LEU A 26 -7.74 22.98 18.30
C LEU A 26 -8.81 24.05 18.54
N THR A 27 -9.84 24.07 17.69
CA THR A 27 -11.06 24.85 17.96
C THR A 27 -11.93 24.11 19.00
N ASP A 28 -12.86 24.82 19.64
CA ASP A 28 -13.79 24.23 20.61
C ASP A 28 -14.61 23.09 19.99
N GLU A 29 -14.97 23.22 18.71
CA GLU A 29 -15.64 22.17 17.95
C GLU A 29 -14.73 20.94 17.75
N ALA A 30 -13.44 21.16 17.45
CA ALA A 30 -12.47 20.08 17.30
C ALA A 30 -12.31 19.31 18.62
N HIS A 31 -12.22 19.98 19.76
CA HIS A 31 -12.18 19.33 21.09
C HIS A 31 -13.41 18.43 21.32
N THR A 32 -14.60 18.93 20.98
CA THR A 32 -15.84 18.15 21.12
C THR A 32 -15.81 16.91 20.22
N CYS A 33 -15.43 17.06 18.96
CA CYS A 33 -15.32 15.94 18.01
C CYS A 33 -14.28 14.90 18.43
N VAL A 34 -13.12 15.33 18.94
CA VAL A 34 -12.08 14.42 19.46
C VAL A 34 -12.63 13.60 20.62
N ARG A 35 -13.29 14.25 21.60
CA ARG A 35 -13.89 13.56 22.76
C ARG A 35 -14.95 12.55 22.35
N ASP A 36 -15.79 12.87 21.39
CA ASP A 36 -16.84 11.97 20.88
C ASP A 36 -16.23 10.74 20.18
N LYS A 37 -15.21 10.94 19.35
CA LYS A 37 -14.50 9.84 18.69
C LYS A 37 -13.77 8.94 19.69
N LEU A 38 -13.12 9.50 20.71
CA LEU A 38 -12.43 8.75 21.74
C LEU A 38 -13.40 7.97 22.65
N SER A 39 -14.56 8.54 23.00
CA SER A 39 -15.58 7.87 23.80
C SER A 39 -16.24 6.72 23.06
N GLY A 40 -16.37 6.82 21.73
CA GLY A 40 -16.88 5.75 20.86
C GLY A 40 -15.90 4.58 20.70
N ALA A 41 -14.61 4.84 20.71
CA ALA A 41 -13.54 3.83 20.54
C ALA A 41 -13.41 2.91 21.78
N GLY A 42 -13.64 3.42 22.98
CA GLY A 42 -13.56 2.65 24.22
C GLY A 42 -14.56 1.47 24.31
N ARG A 43 -15.59 1.45 23.46
CA ARG A 43 -16.60 0.38 23.42
C ARG A 43 -16.23 -0.79 22.50
N ARG A 44 -15.20 -0.67 21.66
CA ARG A 44 -14.83 -1.67 20.65
C ARG A 44 -13.56 -2.49 20.97
N GLY A 45 -13.11 -2.52 22.22
CA GLY A 45 -12.21 -3.52 22.82
C GLY A 45 -10.89 -3.91 22.13
N ASP A 46 -10.54 -3.35 20.97
CA ASP A 46 -9.49 -3.95 20.10
C ASP A 46 -8.47 -2.96 19.53
N GLN A 47 -8.41 -1.72 20.03
CA GLN A 47 -7.46 -0.74 19.50
C GLN A 47 -6.60 -0.15 20.62
N GLY A 48 -5.30 -0.46 20.54
CA GLY A 48 -4.29 0.05 21.49
C GLY A 48 -4.39 1.57 21.67
N ASN A 49 -4.96 1.98 22.81
CA ASN A 49 -5.26 3.33 23.30
C ASN A 49 -4.47 4.48 22.62
N ALA A 50 -3.17 4.61 22.90
CA ALA A 50 -2.33 5.68 22.35
C ALA A 50 -2.06 5.56 20.83
N ARG A 51 -2.11 4.35 20.24
CA ARG A 51 -1.97 4.15 18.79
C ARG A 51 -3.19 4.67 18.04
N PHE A 52 -4.37 4.48 18.59
CA PHE A 52 -5.62 5.02 18.04
C PHE A 52 -5.59 6.55 18.02
N VAL A 53 -5.17 7.17 19.14
CA VAL A 53 -5.04 8.64 19.23
C VAL A 53 -4.06 9.17 18.19
N ARG A 54 -2.90 8.52 18.04
CA ARG A 54 -1.90 8.91 17.03
C ARG A 54 -2.48 8.84 15.61
N LYS A 55 -3.14 7.74 15.28
CA LYS A 55 -3.76 7.58 13.96
C LYS A 55 -4.84 8.64 13.72
N LEU A 56 -5.72 8.87 14.70
CA LEU A 56 -6.75 9.91 14.61
C LEU A 56 -6.13 11.30 14.38
N PHE A 57 -5.01 11.60 15.05
CA PHE A 57 -4.30 12.86 14.88
C PHE A 57 -3.67 13.01 13.49
N GLU A 58 -2.99 11.97 13.00
CA GLU A 58 -2.39 11.94 11.64
C GLU A 58 -3.48 12.09 10.57
N ASP A 59 -4.60 11.38 10.71
CA ASP A 59 -5.76 11.47 9.81
C ASP A 59 -6.37 12.90 9.83
N SER A 60 -6.44 13.52 11.01
CA SER A 60 -6.96 14.89 11.16
C SER A 60 -6.07 15.94 10.51
N LEU A 61 -4.75 15.80 10.60
CA LEU A 61 -3.81 16.68 9.89
C LEU A 61 -3.93 16.53 8.37
N GLY A 62 -4.12 15.30 7.89
CA GLY A 62 -4.36 15.05 6.47
C GLY A 62 -5.65 15.71 5.96
N ALA A 63 -6.73 15.63 6.74
CA ALA A 63 -8.01 16.27 6.42
C ALA A 63 -7.89 17.81 6.41
N GLN A 64 -7.18 18.40 7.38
CA GLN A 64 -6.88 19.83 7.41
C GLN A 64 -6.15 20.27 6.13
N GLN A 65 -5.10 19.54 5.75
CA GLN A 65 -4.33 19.87 4.54
C GLN A 65 -5.21 19.84 3.28
N LEU A 66 -6.10 18.84 3.17
CA LEU A 66 -7.06 18.76 2.08
C LEU A 66 -8.03 19.94 2.09
N ARG A 67 -8.60 20.29 3.24
CA ARG A 67 -9.49 21.43 3.39
C ARG A 67 -8.81 22.76 2.98
N LEU A 68 -7.58 22.95 3.43
CA LEU A 68 -6.82 24.17 3.11
C LEU A 68 -6.43 24.24 1.64
N ALA A 69 -6.06 23.13 1.03
CA ALA A 69 -5.80 23.08 -0.41
C ALA A 69 -7.02 23.50 -1.23
N HIS A 70 -8.24 23.19 -0.76
CA HIS A 70 -9.48 23.63 -1.40
C HIS A 70 -9.78 25.11 -1.23
N LEU A 71 -9.69 25.59 0.03
CA LEU A 71 -10.07 26.96 0.35
C LEU A 71 -9.14 28.00 -0.28
N TYR A 72 -7.88 27.61 -0.53
CA TYR A 72 -6.84 28.51 -0.97
C TYR A 72 -6.28 28.22 -2.38
N ALA A 73 -6.93 27.33 -3.14
CA ALA A 73 -6.61 27.10 -4.55
C ALA A 73 -6.71 28.40 -5.39
N ASP A 74 -7.58 29.34 -4.97
CA ASP A 74 -7.84 30.62 -5.64
C ASP A 74 -7.47 31.86 -4.82
N ALA A 75 -6.88 31.72 -3.61
CA ALA A 75 -6.69 32.84 -2.70
C ALA A 75 -5.24 33.32 -2.61
N SER A 76 -5.05 34.61 -2.93
CA SER A 76 -3.79 35.34 -2.81
C SER A 76 -3.42 35.78 -1.38
N ASP A 77 -4.14 35.34 -0.34
CA ASP A 77 -4.01 35.88 1.02
C ASP A 77 -3.19 34.93 1.94
N SER A 78 -1.86 35.14 1.92
CA SER A 78 -0.87 34.33 2.65
C SER A 78 -0.95 34.43 4.18
N LEU A 79 -1.64 35.43 4.74
CA LEU A 79 -1.78 35.64 6.18
C LEU A 79 -2.91 34.79 6.77
N GLN A 80 -4.03 34.69 6.06
CA GLN A 80 -5.16 33.81 6.46
C GLN A 80 -4.75 32.34 6.38
N LEU A 81 -4.03 31.95 5.34
CA LEU A 81 -3.52 30.59 5.20
C LEU A 81 -2.61 30.18 6.37
N LYS A 82 -1.71 31.07 6.82
CA LYS A 82 -0.83 30.81 7.98
C LYS A 82 -1.62 30.63 9.28
N HIS A 83 -2.69 31.36 9.47
CA HIS A 83 -3.56 31.23 10.64
C HIS A 83 -4.33 29.92 10.61
N GLU A 84 -4.89 29.56 9.48
CA GLU A 84 -5.65 28.32 9.27
C GLU A 84 -4.76 27.06 9.33
N LEU A 85 -3.51 27.11 8.87
CA LEU A 85 -2.52 26.03 9.01
C LEU A 85 -2.20 25.72 10.48
N GLY A 86 -2.33 26.73 11.36
CA GLY A 86 -2.13 26.57 12.79
C GLY A 86 -3.36 26.09 13.56
N MET A 87 -4.51 25.78 12.89
CA MET A 87 -5.76 25.42 13.58
C MET A 87 -6.43 24.18 12.99
N LEU A 88 -6.75 23.20 13.84
CA LEU A 88 -7.64 22.09 13.53
C LEU A 88 -9.08 22.47 13.84
N GLN A 89 -9.98 22.28 12.87
CA GLN A 89 -11.42 22.52 13.00
C GLN A 89 -12.15 21.21 13.26
N GLY A 90 -13.40 21.28 13.72
CA GLY A 90 -14.23 20.09 13.99
C GLY A 90 -14.38 19.18 12.77
N CYS A 91 -14.50 19.74 11.57
CA CYS A 91 -14.57 19.00 10.32
C CYS A 91 -13.28 18.24 9.94
N ASP A 92 -12.12 18.64 10.50
CA ASP A 92 -10.84 17.95 10.24
C ASP A 92 -10.72 16.68 11.11
N ILE A 93 -11.49 16.54 12.18
CA ILE A 93 -11.45 15.39 13.10
C ILE A 93 -12.21 14.21 12.49
N VAL A 94 -11.59 13.56 11.53
CA VAL A 94 -12.12 12.38 10.82
C VAL A 94 -11.26 11.16 11.09
N SER A 95 -11.90 9.98 11.20
CA SER A 95 -11.21 8.72 11.14
C SER A 95 -11.30 8.20 9.69
N LEU A 96 -10.19 7.90 9.06
CA LEU A 96 -10.15 7.31 7.71
C LEU A 96 -10.89 5.95 7.62
N ALA A 97 -11.33 5.40 8.75
CA ALA A 97 -12.23 4.25 8.77
C ALA A 97 -13.70 4.59 8.46
N ASP A 98 -14.09 5.86 8.52
CA ASP A 98 -15.42 6.32 8.13
C ASP A 98 -15.40 6.65 6.62
N SER A 99 -15.57 5.61 5.78
CA SER A 99 -15.51 5.68 4.31
C SER A 99 -16.49 6.68 3.67
N ASP A 100 -17.56 7.07 4.39
CA ASP A 100 -18.57 8.01 3.89
C ASP A 100 -18.08 9.47 3.92
N ALA A 101 -17.18 9.82 4.85
CA ALA A 101 -16.60 11.16 4.93
C ALA A 101 -15.63 11.43 3.75
N ILE A 102 -14.87 10.41 3.33
CA ILE A 102 -13.96 10.50 2.18
C ILE A 102 -14.74 10.61 0.87
N ALA A 103 -15.91 9.96 0.75
CA ALA A 103 -16.74 10.03 -0.44
C ALA A 103 -17.30 11.44 -0.67
N GLN A 104 -17.74 12.14 0.37
CA GLN A 104 -18.25 13.52 0.28
C GLN A 104 -17.14 14.53 -0.08
N PHE A 105 -15.90 14.31 0.38
CA PHE A 105 -14.76 15.14 0.00
C PHE A 105 -14.22 14.80 -1.40
N GLY A 106 -14.35 13.54 -1.86
CA GLY A 106 -13.89 13.10 -3.17
C GLY A 106 -14.72 13.64 -4.33
N GLU A 107 -16.03 13.87 -4.14
CA GLU A 107 -16.90 14.42 -5.20
C GLU A 107 -16.60 15.91 -5.50
N ALA A 108 -16.10 16.66 -4.54
CA ALA A 108 -15.70 18.06 -4.76
C ALA A 108 -14.40 18.19 -5.58
N PHE A 109 -13.53 17.14 -5.62
CA PHE A 109 -12.26 17.15 -6.37
C PHE A 109 -12.37 16.65 -7.82
N ALA A 110 -13.50 16.18 -8.25
CA ALA A 110 -13.68 15.55 -9.57
C ALA A 110 -13.51 16.48 -10.79
N GLY A 111 -13.06 17.71 -10.60
CA GLY A 111 -13.10 18.75 -11.65
C GLY A 111 -11.84 18.96 -12.47
N GLN A 112 -10.60 18.63 -12.06
CA GLN A 112 -9.41 19.11 -12.77
C GLN A 112 -8.16 18.22 -12.87
N THR A 113 -8.17 17.00 -12.41
CA THR A 113 -7.09 16.07 -12.74
C THR A 113 -7.69 14.81 -13.40
N PRO A 114 -7.09 14.27 -14.47
CA PRO A 114 -7.52 12.99 -15.01
C PRO A 114 -7.10 11.88 -14.03
N LYS A 115 -7.75 11.80 -12.86
CA LYS A 115 -7.73 10.58 -12.07
C LYS A 115 -8.37 9.52 -12.94
N ARG A 116 -7.62 8.48 -13.26
CA ARG A 116 -8.16 7.26 -13.81
C ARG A 116 -9.33 6.87 -12.91
N ASP A 117 -10.53 6.94 -13.44
CA ASP A 117 -11.77 6.64 -12.72
C ASP A 117 -11.84 5.12 -12.54
N THR A 118 -11.07 4.60 -11.59
CA THR A 118 -11.05 3.15 -11.27
C THR A 118 -12.35 2.70 -10.60
N ARG A 119 -13.22 3.65 -10.23
CA ARG A 119 -14.51 3.34 -9.59
C ARG A 119 -15.58 2.82 -10.55
N SER A 120 -15.42 3.04 -11.86
CA SER A 120 -16.33 2.53 -12.90
C SER A 120 -15.79 1.32 -13.67
N GLN A 121 -14.50 0.99 -13.52
CA GLN A 121 -13.87 -0.11 -14.23
C GLN A 121 -14.13 -1.44 -13.52
N SER A 122 -14.51 -2.45 -14.29
CA SER A 122 -14.60 -3.83 -13.79
C SER A 122 -13.23 -4.32 -13.30
N ALA A 123 -13.22 -5.25 -12.34
CA ALA A 123 -11.96 -5.82 -11.86
C ALA A 123 -11.14 -6.51 -12.98
N ARG A 124 -11.81 -7.00 -14.03
CA ARG A 124 -11.16 -7.53 -15.24
C ARG A 124 -10.43 -6.46 -16.03
N GLU A 125 -11.03 -5.29 -16.19
CA GLU A 125 -10.40 -4.15 -16.87
C GLU A 125 -9.20 -3.64 -16.07
N GLN A 126 -9.35 -3.56 -14.74
CA GLN A 126 -8.23 -3.21 -13.85
C GLN A 126 -7.06 -4.20 -13.99
N LEU A 127 -7.33 -5.51 -14.07
CA LEU A 127 -6.30 -6.53 -14.32
C LEU A 127 -5.65 -6.35 -15.70
N ALA A 128 -6.43 -6.06 -16.74
CA ALA A 128 -5.93 -5.84 -18.10
C ALA A 128 -5.02 -4.60 -18.17
N ASP A 129 -5.34 -3.56 -17.40
CA ASP A 129 -4.64 -2.28 -17.36
C ASP A 129 -3.34 -2.30 -16.54
N LEU A 130 -3.05 -3.36 -15.78
CA LEU A 130 -1.75 -3.49 -15.11
C LEU A 130 -0.62 -3.43 -16.13
N ILE A 131 0.46 -2.75 -15.77
CA ILE A 131 1.63 -2.64 -16.63
C ILE A 131 2.33 -4.00 -16.71
N GLY A 132 2.66 -4.45 -17.91
CA GLY A 132 3.31 -5.74 -18.16
C GLY A 132 2.47 -6.95 -17.72
N LEU A 133 3.16 -8.01 -17.27
CA LEU A 133 2.55 -9.23 -16.69
C LEU A 133 1.63 -9.99 -17.66
N ASP A 134 1.87 -9.95 -18.98
CA ASP A 134 0.96 -10.50 -19.98
C ASP A 134 0.73 -12.00 -19.84
N GLU A 135 1.78 -12.78 -19.53
CA GLU A 135 1.65 -14.21 -19.26
C GLU A 135 0.86 -14.48 -17.98
N VAL A 136 1.09 -13.69 -16.92
CA VAL A 136 0.38 -13.78 -15.65
C VAL A 136 -1.12 -13.54 -15.89
N LYS A 137 -1.46 -12.45 -16.58
CA LYS A 137 -2.85 -12.10 -16.93
C LYS A 137 -3.53 -13.23 -17.69
N LYS A 138 -2.85 -13.78 -18.70
CA LYS A 138 -3.36 -14.88 -19.52
C LYS A 138 -3.67 -16.10 -18.67
N ILE A 139 -2.70 -16.58 -17.86
CA ILE A 139 -2.90 -17.75 -17.00
C ILE A 139 -4.08 -17.54 -16.04
N ILE A 140 -4.18 -16.35 -15.45
CA ILE A 140 -5.27 -16.00 -14.52
C ILE A 140 -6.62 -16.04 -15.25
N LEU A 141 -6.73 -15.40 -16.40
CA LEU A 141 -7.98 -15.35 -17.18
C LEU A 141 -8.40 -16.75 -17.63
N ASP A 142 -7.47 -17.61 -18.04
CA ASP A 142 -7.75 -19.00 -18.39
C ASP A 142 -8.30 -19.79 -17.19
N ARG A 143 -7.71 -19.61 -15.98
CA ARG A 143 -8.18 -20.25 -14.75
C ARG A 143 -9.56 -19.75 -14.30
N LEU A 144 -9.79 -18.46 -14.39
CA LEU A 144 -11.09 -17.86 -14.09
C LEU A 144 -12.18 -18.35 -15.05
N THR A 145 -11.86 -18.46 -16.34
CA THR A 145 -12.77 -19.00 -17.36
C THR A 145 -13.09 -20.47 -17.07
N TYR A 146 -12.08 -21.26 -16.72
CA TYR A 146 -12.29 -22.65 -16.30
C TYR A 146 -13.25 -22.73 -15.09
N ALA A 147 -13.00 -21.94 -14.05
CA ALA A 147 -13.83 -21.90 -12.84
C ALA A 147 -15.30 -21.53 -13.16
N LYS A 148 -15.52 -20.57 -14.06
CA LYS A 148 -16.84 -20.16 -14.53
C LYS A 148 -17.57 -21.29 -15.23
N VAL A 149 -16.91 -22.02 -16.13
CA VAL A 149 -17.49 -23.18 -16.83
C VAL A 149 -17.82 -24.29 -15.85
N GLN A 150 -16.97 -24.58 -14.87
CA GLN A 150 -17.24 -25.61 -13.84
C GLN A 150 -18.44 -25.21 -12.97
N LYS A 151 -18.56 -23.93 -12.59
CA LYS A 151 -19.74 -23.42 -11.90
C LYS A 151 -21.00 -23.65 -12.73
N TYR A 152 -20.99 -23.24 -14.02
CA TYR A 152 -22.13 -23.43 -14.91
C TYR A 152 -22.56 -24.89 -15.04
N ARG A 153 -21.60 -25.83 -15.15
CA ARG A 153 -21.89 -27.28 -15.17
C ARG A 153 -22.59 -27.72 -13.89
N ARG A 154 -22.09 -27.32 -12.72
CA ARG A 154 -22.67 -27.67 -11.42
C ARG A 154 -24.08 -27.10 -11.28
N ASP A 155 -24.30 -25.85 -11.66
CA ASP A 155 -25.60 -25.18 -11.57
C ASP A 155 -26.65 -25.84 -12.48
N ASN A 156 -26.20 -26.56 -13.53
CA ASN A 156 -27.05 -27.34 -14.45
C ASN A 156 -27.08 -28.86 -14.12
N GLY A 157 -26.61 -29.26 -12.94
CA GLY A 157 -26.73 -30.65 -12.45
C GLY A 157 -25.75 -31.66 -13.06
N PHE A 158 -24.70 -31.17 -13.75
CA PHE A 158 -23.62 -32.04 -14.23
C PHE A 158 -22.65 -32.34 -13.11
N GLU A 159 -22.23 -33.60 -12.95
CA GLU A 159 -21.08 -33.94 -12.11
C GLU A 159 -19.84 -33.23 -12.67
N SER A 160 -19.23 -32.40 -11.87
CA SER A 160 -17.99 -31.75 -12.23
C SER A 160 -16.98 -31.97 -11.11
N ASP A 161 -15.85 -32.57 -11.46
CA ASP A 161 -14.69 -32.61 -10.57
C ASP A 161 -14.21 -31.17 -10.35
N TYR A 162 -14.42 -30.66 -9.15
CA TYR A 162 -13.98 -29.33 -8.78
C TYR A 162 -12.44 -29.33 -8.60
N LEU A 163 -11.75 -28.72 -9.54
CA LEU A 163 -10.33 -28.44 -9.32
C LEU A 163 -10.23 -27.18 -8.43
N PRO A 164 -9.62 -27.30 -7.26
CA PRO A 164 -9.43 -26.14 -6.39
C PRO A 164 -8.64 -25.05 -7.11
N ILE A 165 -9.09 -23.80 -6.95
CA ILE A 165 -8.49 -22.62 -7.59
C ILE A 165 -7.39 -22.04 -6.68
N HIS A 166 -6.76 -22.88 -5.84
CA HIS A 166 -5.62 -22.42 -5.05
C HIS A 166 -4.41 -22.23 -5.94
N MET A 167 -3.61 -21.21 -5.65
CA MET A 167 -2.50 -20.77 -6.50
C MET A 167 -1.23 -20.52 -5.68
N ALA A 168 -0.08 -20.65 -6.33
CA ALA A 168 1.19 -20.17 -5.82
C ALA A 168 1.72 -19.05 -6.74
N PHE A 169 2.07 -17.90 -6.15
CA PHE A 169 2.64 -16.75 -6.83
C PHE A 169 4.13 -16.68 -6.54
N LEU A 170 4.93 -16.86 -7.57
CA LEU A 170 6.38 -17.01 -7.52
C LEU A 170 7.04 -15.76 -8.10
N GLY A 171 7.97 -15.14 -7.39
CA GLY A 171 8.74 -14.02 -7.94
C GLY A 171 9.24 -13.03 -6.89
N ASN A 172 10.07 -12.11 -7.35
CA ASN A 172 10.72 -11.10 -6.53
C ASN A 172 9.73 -10.11 -5.88
N PRO A 173 10.12 -9.38 -4.83
CA PRO A 173 9.28 -8.33 -4.23
C PRO A 173 8.93 -7.23 -5.23
N GLY A 174 7.75 -6.63 -5.06
CA GLY A 174 7.33 -5.51 -5.90
C GLY A 174 6.94 -5.85 -7.34
N THR A 175 6.77 -7.13 -7.69
CA THR A 175 6.31 -7.59 -9.02
C THR A 175 4.78 -7.61 -9.19
N GLY A 176 4.02 -7.09 -8.22
CA GLY A 176 2.56 -6.96 -8.33
C GLY A 176 1.75 -8.14 -7.80
N LYS A 177 2.36 -9.13 -7.12
CA LYS A 177 1.67 -10.34 -6.60
C LYS A 177 0.44 -10.01 -5.75
N THR A 178 0.59 -9.14 -4.76
CA THR A 178 -0.50 -8.76 -3.84
C THR A 178 -1.63 -8.03 -4.57
N GLU A 179 -1.29 -7.14 -5.50
CA GLU A 179 -2.30 -6.39 -6.27
C GLU A 179 -3.11 -7.31 -7.18
N VAL A 180 -2.44 -8.20 -7.90
CA VAL A 180 -3.10 -9.21 -8.74
C VAL A 180 -3.98 -10.14 -7.89
N ALA A 181 -3.52 -10.59 -6.72
CA ALA A 181 -4.31 -11.44 -5.82
C ALA A 181 -5.59 -10.73 -5.35
N ARG A 182 -5.51 -9.45 -5.06
CA ARG A 182 -6.67 -8.61 -4.68
C ARG A 182 -7.68 -8.49 -5.81
N LEU A 183 -7.21 -8.30 -7.05
CA LEU A 183 -8.07 -8.26 -8.23
C LEU A 183 -8.74 -9.61 -8.52
N ILE A 184 -8.05 -10.73 -8.31
CA ILE A 184 -8.63 -12.07 -8.44
C ILE A 184 -9.84 -12.24 -7.52
N GLY A 185 -9.75 -11.81 -6.26
CA GLY A 185 -10.88 -11.87 -5.32
C GLY A 185 -12.11 -11.13 -5.84
N LYS A 186 -11.92 -9.92 -6.35
CA LYS A 186 -12.99 -9.12 -6.96
C LYS A 186 -13.58 -9.79 -8.20
N ILE A 187 -12.73 -10.30 -9.10
CA ILE A 187 -13.18 -10.97 -10.33
C ILE A 187 -13.97 -12.24 -9.99
N LEU A 188 -13.51 -13.06 -9.04
CA LEU A 188 -14.20 -14.26 -8.60
C LEU A 188 -15.58 -13.96 -8.00
N LYS A 189 -15.74 -12.83 -7.33
CA LYS A 189 -17.02 -12.32 -6.86
C LYS A 189 -17.92 -11.90 -8.04
N ASP A 190 -17.38 -11.08 -8.95
CA ASP A 190 -18.13 -10.57 -10.09
C ASP A 190 -18.66 -11.70 -10.99
N GLU A 191 -17.87 -12.79 -11.12
CA GLU A 191 -18.29 -14.02 -11.82
C GLU A 191 -19.17 -14.94 -10.95
N GLY A 192 -19.45 -14.53 -9.72
CA GLY A 192 -20.28 -15.28 -8.77
C GLY A 192 -19.67 -16.61 -8.31
N ILE A 193 -18.36 -16.81 -8.44
CA ILE A 193 -17.63 -18.00 -7.99
C ILE A 193 -17.44 -17.94 -6.48
N LEU A 194 -17.07 -16.77 -5.97
CA LEU A 194 -17.03 -16.46 -4.54
C LEU A 194 -18.22 -15.57 -4.17
N SER A 195 -18.75 -15.74 -2.98
CA SER A 195 -19.93 -15.00 -2.51
C SER A 195 -19.61 -13.59 -2.02
N VAL A 196 -18.40 -13.37 -1.46
CA VAL A 196 -17.99 -12.12 -0.82
C VAL A 196 -16.89 -11.43 -1.63
N GLY A 197 -15.79 -12.14 -1.96
CA GLY A 197 -14.68 -11.62 -2.76
C GLY A 197 -13.74 -10.69 -2.02
N ASP A 198 -13.77 -10.69 -0.69
CA ASP A 198 -12.84 -9.95 0.14
C ASP A 198 -11.43 -10.55 0.05
N PHE A 199 -10.45 -9.77 0.50
CA PHE A 199 -9.04 -10.13 0.45
C PHE A 199 -8.43 -10.08 1.85
N TYR A 200 -7.98 -11.25 2.34
CA TYR A 200 -7.35 -11.41 3.63
C TYR A 200 -5.86 -11.69 3.45
N GLU A 201 -5.04 -10.67 3.67
CA GLU A 201 -3.59 -10.78 3.67
C GLU A 201 -3.12 -11.24 5.05
N CYS A 202 -2.31 -12.27 5.10
CA CYS A 202 -1.78 -12.82 6.34
C CYS A 202 -0.34 -13.31 6.16
N GLY A 203 0.43 -13.23 7.24
CA GLY A 203 1.77 -13.75 7.35
C GLY A 203 1.86 -14.82 8.46
N ARG A 204 3.08 -15.26 8.76
CA ARG A 204 3.34 -16.25 9.83
C ARG A 204 2.69 -15.85 11.16
N ALA A 205 2.79 -14.58 11.56
CA ALA A 205 2.25 -14.10 12.83
C ALA A 205 0.74 -14.26 12.96
N ASP A 206 0.01 -14.24 11.84
CA ASP A 206 -1.45 -14.37 11.79
C ASP A 206 -1.90 -15.83 11.82
N LEU A 207 -1.03 -16.76 11.45
CA LEU A 207 -1.33 -18.18 11.30
C LEU A 207 -0.81 -19.02 12.47
N VAL A 208 0.35 -18.68 13.02
CA VAL A 208 1.00 -19.45 14.09
C VAL A 208 0.59 -18.90 15.45
N GLY A 209 0.22 -19.79 16.36
CA GLY A 209 -0.11 -19.45 17.75
C GLY A 209 1.14 -19.22 18.60
N THR A 210 0.97 -18.54 19.72
CA THR A 210 2.06 -18.25 20.68
C THR A 210 2.17 -19.29 21.79
N VAL A 211 1.15 -20.14 21.95
CA VAL A 211 1.10 -21.20 22.95
C VAL A 211 0.70 -22.54 22.31
N VAL A 212 1.06 -23.64 22.96
CA VAL A 212 0.74 -25.00 22.47
C VAL A 212 -0.76 -25.13 22.27
N GLY A 213 -1.18 -25.65 21.10
CA GLY A 213 -2.59 -25.90 20.77
C GLY A 213 -3.39 -24.67 20.33
N SER A 214 -2.77 -23.49 20.19
CA SER A 214 -3.47 -22.28 19.73
C SER A 214 -3.38 -22.07 18.22
N THR A 215 -2.52 -22.78 17.52
CA THR A 215 -2.28 -22.63 16.07
C THR A 215 -3.48 -23.12 15.26
N ALA A 216 -3.94 -24.35 15.47
CA ALA A 216 -5.06 -24.90 14.71
C ALA A 216 -6.37 -24.09 14.87
N PRO A 217 -6.81 -23.69 16.08
CA PRO A 217 -7.97 -22.81 16.25
C PRO A 217 -7.81 -21.46 15.54
N LYS A 218 -6.59 -20.88 15.53
CA LYS A 218 -6.32 -19.60 14.90
C LYS A 218 -6.44 -19.66 13.38
N VAL A 219 -5.87 -20.71 12.76
CA VAL A 219 -6.02 -20.97 11.32
C VAL A 219 -7.49 -21.21 10.96
N GLN A 220 -8.20 -22.05 11.74
CA GLN A 220 -9.63 -22.33 11.50
C GLN A 220 -10.48 -21.05 11.58
N ALA A 221 -10.24 -20.20 12.58
CA ALA A 221 -10.93 -18.91 12.72
C ALA A 221 -10.70 -17.98 11.52
N LEU A 222 -9.46 -17.93 10.98
CA LEU A 222 -9.15 -17.18 9.77
C LEU A 222 -9.94 -17.70 8.56
N PHE A 223 -9.96 -19.03 8.34
CA PHE A 223 -10.70 -19.63 7.23
C PHE A 223 -12.21 -19.42 7.35
N GLU A 224 -12.78 -19.53 8.55
CA GLU A 224 -14.19 -19.21 8.78
C GLU A 224 -14.51 -17.74 8.49
N LYS A 225 -13.64 -16.82 8.89
CA LYS A 225 -13.77 -15.37 8.59
C LYS A 225 -13.67 -15.10 7.09
N ALA A 226 -12.84 -15.85 6.39
CA ALA A 226 -12.56 -15.67 4.96
C ALA A 226 -13.52 -16.46 4.04
N ARG A 227 -14.63 -16.99 4.54
CA ARG A 227 -15.61 -17.69 3.68
C ARG A 227 -16.09 -16.78 2.55
N GLY A 228 -16.15 -17.33 1.35
CA GLY A 228 -16.52 -16.59 0.16
C GLY A 228 -15.45 -15.62 -0.35
N SER A 229 -14.21 -15.74 0.11
CA SER A 229 -13.15 -14.75 -0.09
C SER A 229 -11.80 -15.38 -0.43
N VAL A 230 -10.78 -14.54 -0.59
CA VAL A 230 -9.40 -14.94 -0.88
C VAL A 230 -8.52 -14.75 0.35
N ILE A 231 -7.76 -15.79 0.72
CA ILE A 231 -6.67 -15.72 1.69
C ILE A 231 -5.36 -15.65 0.91
N PHE A 232 -4.58 -14.61 1.16
CA PHE A 232 -3.26 -14.40 0.58
C PHE A 232 -2.21 -14.55 1.68
N ILE A 233 -1.37 -15.58 1.55
CA ILE A 233 -0.31 -15.88 2.51
C ILE A 233 1.01 -15.44 1.90
N ASP A 234 1.50 -14.27 2.34
CA ASP A 234 2.79 -13.75 1.89
C ASP A 234 3.94 -14.40 2.66
N GLU A 235 5.07 -14.57 1.96
CA GLU A 235 6.26 -15.24 2.50
C GLU A 235 5.91 -16.59 3.16
N ALA A 236 5.07 -17.41 2.49
CA ALA A 236 4.52 -18.64 3.04
C ALA A 236 5.60 -19.64 3.52
N TYR A 237 6.79 -19.59 2.95
CA TYR A 237 7.97 -20.37 3.39
C TYR A 237 8.38 -20.04 4.84
N SER A 238 8.02 -18.86 5.35
CA SER A 238 8.27 -18.49 6.75
C SER A 238 7.54 -19.39 7.76
N LEU A 239 6.54 -20.16 7.30
CA LEU A 239 5.86 -21.16 8.12
C LEU A 239 6.74 -22.38 8.44
N ILE A 240 7.76 -22.66 7.61
CA ILE A 240 8.75 -23.69 7.87
C ILE A 240 9.81 -23.10 8.82
N ASP A 241 9.91 -23.63 10.02
CA ASP A 241 10.90 -23.19 11.00
C ASP A 241 11.90 -24.33 11.25
N ASP A 242 13.18 -24.09 10.96
CA ASP A 242 14.27 -25.05 11.15
C ASP A 242 14.57 -25.36 12.63
N ARG A 243 14.02 -24.58 13.56
CA ARG A 243 14.40 -24.63 14.98
C ARG A 243 13.38 -25.25 15.93
N SER A 244 12.14 -25.44 15.51
CA SER A 244 11.09 -26.03 16.36
C SER A 244 10.03 -26.74 15.54
N HIS A 245 10.14 -28.01 15.41
CA HIS A 245 9.28 -28.92 14.63
C HIS A 245 7.78 -28.95 14.98
N SER A 246 7.18 -27.95 15.62
CA SER A 246 5.81 -28.14 16.10
C SER A 246 4.76 -27.16 15.62
N TYR A 247 5.00 -25.87 15.63
CA TYR A 247 3.91 -24.90 15.40
C TYR A 247 3.66 -24.57 13.92
N GLY A 248 4.72 -24.51 13.11
CA GLY A 248 4.59 -24.25 11.68
C GLY A 248 3.99 -25.44 10.94
N ASP A 249 4.41 -26.64 11.26
CA ASP A 249 3.86 -27.88 10.70
C ASP A 249 2.37 -28.06 11.08
N GLU A 250 1.99 -27.70 12.32
CA GLU A 250 0.59 -27.70 12.75
C GLU A 250 -0.23 -26.70 11.92
N ALA A 251 0.32 -25.49 11.67
CA ALA A 251 -0.33 -24.49 10.82
C ALA A 251 -0.53 -25.02 9.39
N ILE A 252 0.53 -25.56 8.76
CA ILE A 252 0.48 -26.10 7.40
C ILE A 252 -0.54 -27.23 7.29
N ASN A 253 -0.53 -28.19 8.20
CA ASN A 253 -1.47 -29.30 8.20
C ASN A 253 -2.92 -28.82 8.37
N THR A 254 -3.16 -27.84 9.24
CA THR A 254 -4.48 -27.26 9.44
C THR A 254 -4.94 -26.48 8.20
N ILE A 255 -4.04 -25.71 7.57
CA ILE A 255 -4.32 -25.02 6.29
C ILE A 255 -4.75 -26.03 5.22
N VAL A 256 -3.98 -27.10 5.04
CA VAL A 256 -4.29 -28.17 4.06
C VAL A 256 -5.66 -28.78 4.33
N GLN A 257 -6.00 -29.04 5.59
CA GLN A 257 -7.31 -29.54 5.98
C GLN A 257 -8.43 -28.53 5.68
N CYS A 258 -8.24 -27.27 6.01
CA CYS A 258 -9.22 -26.20 5.73
C CYS A 258 -9.40 -25.98 4.22
N MET A 259 -8.32 -26.02 3.42
CA MET A 259 -8.38 -25.95 1.97
C MET A 259 -9.23 -27.05 1.35
N GLU A 260 -9.23 -28.27 1.92
CA GLU A 260 -10.09 -29.36 1.47
C GLU A 260 -11.54 -29.16 1.90
N ASN A 261 -11.75 -28.85 3.19
CA ASN A 261 -13.09 -28.73 3.76
C ASN A 261 -13.86 -27.52 3.18
N MET A 262 -13.17 -26.43 2.86
CA MET A 262 -13.74 -25.17 2.33
C MET A 262 -13.34 -24.91 0.88
N ARG A 263 -13.03 -25.97 0.12
CA ARG A 263 -12.53 -25.87 -1.27
C ARG A 263 -13.43 -25.07 -2.24
N ASN A 264 -14.72 -24.97 -1.93
CA ASN A 264 -15.70 -24.24 -2.73
C ASN A 264 -15.90 -22.80 -2.25
N ASP A 265 -15.49 -22.48 -1.03
CA ASP A 265 -15.82 -21.24 -0.35
C ASP A 265 -14.60 -20.31 -0.21
N VAL A 266 -13.38 -20.86 -0.19
CA VAL A 266 -12.16 -20.10 0.05
C VAL A 266 -11.12 -20.39 -1.02
N VAL A 267 -10.52 -19.35 -1.56
CA VAL A 267 -9.35 -19.45 -2.43
C VAL A 267 -8.11 -19.07 -1.64
N VAL A 268 -7.09 -19.91 -1.65
CA VAL A 268 -5.81 -19.65 -0.97
C VAL A 268 -4.75 -19.39 -2.03
N ILE A 269 -4.01 -18.28 -1.86
CA ILE A 269 -2.89 -17.89 -2.71
C ILE A 269 -1.65 -17.80 -1.81
N PHE A 270 -0.67 -18.63 -2.06
CA PHE A 270 0.64 -18.58 -1.41
C PHE A 270 1.58 -17.73 -2.24
N ALA A 271 2.33 -16.83 -1.63
CA ALA A 271 3.25 -15.95 -2.33
C ALA A 271 4.64 -15.95 -1.68
N GLY A 272 5.68 -15.70 -2.50
CA GLY A 272 7.05 -15.58 -2.05
C GLY A 272 8.05 -15.70 -3.19
N TYR A 273 9.32 -15.85 -2.83
CA TYR A 273 10.40 -16.12 -3.79
C TYR A 273 10.21 -17.50 -4.44
N GLU A 274 10.63 -17.63 -5.69
CA GLU A 274 10.36 -18.83 -6.49
C GLU A 274 10.91 -20.10 -5.82
N GLN A 275 12.19 -20.12 -5.47
CA GLN A 275 12.81 -21.30 -4.92
C GLN A 275 12.22 -21.67 -3.55
N GLU A 276 12.05 -20.68 -2.68
CA GLU A 276 11.52 -20.86 -1.33
C GLU A 276 10.08 -21.39 -1.34
N ILE A 277 9.23 -20.94 -2.28
CA ILE A 277 7.86 -21.47 -2.42
C ILE A 277 7.86 -22.90 -2.98
N LEU A 278 8.74 -23.20 -3.94
CA LEU A 278 8.86 -24.55 -4.46
C LEU A 278 9.32 -25.53 -3.35
N ASP A 279 10.29 -25.13 -2.54
CA ASP A 279 10.76 -25.90 -1.40
C ASP A 279 9.65 -26.05 -0.35
N PHE A 280 8.93 -24.99 -0.03
CA PHE A 280 7.76 -25.00 0.84
C PHE A 280 6.69 -26.01 0.37
N MET A 281 6.36 -25.99 -0.91
CA MET A 281 5.38 -26.94 -1.47
C MET A 281 5.87 -28.37 -1.44
N SER A 282 7.18 -28.61 -1.58
CA SER A 282 7.77 -29.94 -1.55
C SER A 282 7.78 -30.56 -0.15
N CYS A 283 7.81 -29.75 0.92
CA CYS A 283 7.80 -30.24 2.30
C CYS A 283 6.48 -30.91 2.71
N ASN A 284 5.36 -30.60 2.03
CA ASN A 284 4.07 -31.19 2.35
C ASN A 284 3.33 -31.69 1.09
N PRO A 285 3.21 -33.02 0.89
CA PRO A 285 2.52 -33.58 -0.27
C PRO A 285 1.06 -33.10 -0.41
N GLY A 286 0.42 -32.74 0.70
CA GLY A 286 -0.93 -32.20 0.72
C GLY A 286 -1.03 -30.82 0.07
N LEU A 287 -0.03 -29.96 0.24
CA LEU A 287 0.07 -28.67 -0.46
C LEU A 287 0.26 -28.90 -1.97
N ALA A 288 1.26 -29.70 -2.34
CA ALA A 288 1.58 -29.97 -3.73
C ALA A 288 0.39 -30.54 -4.53
N SER A 289 -0.45 -31.37 -3.89
CA SER A 289 -1.64 -31.94 -4.53
C SER A 289 -2.78 -30.94 -4.76
N ARG A 290 -2.89 -29.90 -3.92
CA ARG A 290 -3.96 -28.90 -3.95
C ARG A 290 -3.59 -27.61 -4.70
N ILE A 291 -2.29 -27.27 -4.75
CA ILE A 291 -1.78 -26.09 -5.43
C ILE A 291 -1.23 -26.50 -6.80
N LYS A 292 -2.12 -26.69 -7.77
CA LYS A 292 -1.74 -27.09 -9.13
C LYS A 292 -1.35 -25.90 -10.04
N THR A 293 -1.73 -24.70 -9.65
CA THR A 293 -1.49 -23.49 -10.43
C THR A 293 -0.36 -22.70 -9.81
N GLN A 294 0.78 -22.68 -10.49
CA GLN A 294 1.93 -21.89 -10.14
C GLN A 294 2.06 -20.76 -11.17
N ILE A 295 2.12 -19.53 -10.72
CA ILE A 295 2.18 -18.35 -11.56
C ILE A 295 3.47 -17.61 -11.25
N ARG A 296 4.35 -17.50 -12.27
CA ARG A 296 5.60 -16.77 -12.15
C ARG A 296 5.38 -15.32 -12.49
N PHE A 297 5.79 -14.46 -11.59
CA PHE A 297 5.83 -13.01 -11.75
C PHE A 297 7.25 -12.61 -12.12
N PRO A 298 7.54 -12.33 -13.40
CA PRO A 298 8.87 -11.89 -13.80
C PRO A 298 9.18 -10.50 -13.25
N ASP A 299 10.46 -10.16 -13.20
CA ASP A 299 10.88 -8.79 -12.95
C ASP A 299 10.43 -7.89 -14.10
N TYR A 300 10.05 -6.66 -13.77
CA TYR A 300 9.68 -5.67 -14.76
C TYR A 300 10.89 -5.21 -15.58
N SER A 301 10.68 -4.98 -16.86
CA SER A 301 11.64 -4.31 -17.71
C SER A 301 11.85 -2.84 -17.26
N ILE A 302 12.96 -2.25 -17.67
CA ILE A 302 13.27 -0.84 -17.36
C ILE A 302 12.19 0.11 -17.90
N ASP A 303 11.60 -0.24 -19.06
CA ASP A 303 10.53 0.56 -19.66
C ASP A 303 9.23 0.44 -18.90
N GLU A 304 8.87 -0.75 -18.44
CA GLU A 304 7.70 -0.97 -17.57
C GLU A 304 7.86 -0.26 -16.22
N LEU A 305 9.05 -0.29 -15.61
CA LEU A 305 9.36 0.46 -14.39
C LEU A 305 9.22 1.98 -14.59
N GLY A 306 9.59 2.49 -15.78
CA GLY A 306 9.35 3.88 -16.15
C GLY A 306 7.86 4.22 -16.27
N GLN A 307 7.05 3.33 -16.82
CA GLN A 307 5.60 3.48 -16.87
C GLN A 307 4.97 3.43 -15.47
N ILE A 308 5.46 2.53 -14.59
CA ILE A 308 5.03 2.42 -13.19
C ILE A 308 5.38 3.72 -12.43
N LEU A 309 6.57 4.29 -12.63
CA LEU A 309 6.93 5.58 -12.05
C LEU A 309 5.96 6.67 -12.46
N ASN A 310 5.65 6.77 -13.76
CA ASN A 310 4.73 7.78 -14.27
C ASN A 310 3.32 7.60 -13.70
N LEU A 311 2.84 6.35 -13.61
CA LEU A 311 1.54 6.04 -13.04
C LEU A 311 1.47 6.46 -11.56
N MET A 312 2.48 6.06 -10.76
CA MET A 312 2.55 6.42 -9.33
C MET A 312 2.64 7.93 -9.10
N ALA A 313 3.41 8.65 -9.93
CA ALA A 313 3.49 10.10 -9.86
C ALA A 313 2.14 10.77 -10.18
N CYS A 314 1.47 10.32 -11.25
CA CYS A 314 0.15 10.82 -11.62
C CYS A 314 -0.91 10.55 -10.53
N ASP A 315 -0.90 9.37 -9.90
CA ASP A 315 -1.82 9.03 -8.81
C ASP A 315 -1.63 9.95 -7.59
N LEU A 316 -0.42 10.46 -7.38
CA LEU A 316 -0.09 11.44 -6.33
C LEU A 316 -0.27 12.89 -6.80
N GLY A 317 -0.73 13.12 -8.03
CA GLY A 317 -0.95 14.43 -8.61
C GLY A 317 0.32 15.11 -9.17
N PHE A 318 1.45 14.41 -9.21
CA PHE A 318 2.70 14.94 -9.75
C PHE A 318 2.82 14.72 -11.26
N THR A 319 3.46 15.67 -11.94
CA THR A 319 3.89 15.55 -13.33
C THR A 319 5.41 15.35 -13.40
N LEU A 320 5.85 14.51 -14.31
CA LEU A 320 7.29 14.26 -14.53
C LEU A 320 7.79 15.18 -15.65
N ALA A 321 8.86 15.92 -15.39
CA ALA A 321 9.55 16.69 -16.44
C ALA A 321 10.26 15.73 -17.43
N ASP A 322 10.54 16.20 -18.64
CA ASP A 322 11.10 15.39 -19.74
C ASP A 322 12.46 14.77 -19.40
N ASP A 323 13.23 15.39 -18.51
CA ASP A 323 14.55 14.91 -18.07
C ASP A 323 14.50 13.79 -17.01
N VAL A 324 13.33 13.54 -16.40
CA VAL A 324 13.17 12.54 -15.34
C VAL A 324 13.36 11.11 -15.87
N LEU A 325 12.60 10.72 -16.89
CA LEU A 325 12.60 9.34 -17.40
C LEU A 325 13.97 8.86 -17.87
N PRO A 326 14.75 9.65 -18.64
CA PRO A 326 16.10 9.22 -19.04
C PRO A 326 17.04 9.02 -17.85
N ARG A 327 16.96 9.90 -16.86
CA ARG A 327 17.77 9.80 -15.63
C ARG A 327 17.36 8.62 -14.77
N PHE A 328 16.07 8.44 -14.56
CA PHE A 328 15.49 7.30 -13.84
C PHE A 328 15.90 5.97 -14.46
N LYS A 329 15.72 5.80 -15.78
CA LYS A 329 16.08 4.56 -16.50
C LYS A 329 17.57 4.20 -16.32
N LYS A 330 18.45 5.18 -16.31
CA LYS A 330 19.88 4.96 -16.06
C LYS A 330 20.15 4.47 -14.63
N GLN A 331 19.44 5.02 -13.64
CA GLN A 331 19.61 4.64 -12.23
C GLN A 331 19.01 3.27 -11.95
N ILE A 332 17.79 3.01 -12.43
CA ILE A 332 17.11 1.75 -12.19
C ILE A 332 17.79 0.57 -12.91
N ALA A 333 18.42 0.80 -14.06
CA ALA A 333 19.20 -0.21 -14.78
C ALA A 333 20.40 -0.72 -13.96
N ALA A 334 21.03 0.14 -13.18
CA ALA A 334 22.11 -0.25 -12.27
C ALA A 334 21.57 -1.04 -11.07
N ALA A 335 20.41 -0.62 -10.53
CA ALA A 335 19.77 -1.31 -9.41
C ALA A 335 19.21 -2.69 -9.79
N ALA A 336 18.70 -2.85 -11.02
CA ALA A 336 18.15 -4.10 -11.53
C ALA A 336 19.19 -5.24 -11.68
N GLN A 337 20.48 -4.92 -11.65
CA GLN A 337 21.55 -5.93 -11.68
C GLN A 337 21.86 -6.53 -10.30
N LEU A 338 21.30 -5.95 -9.24
CA LEU A 338 21.51 -6.44 -7.88
C LEU A 338 20.61 -7.67 -7.59
N PRO A 339 21.11 -8.65 -6.83
CA PRO A 339 20.28 -9.77 -6.39
C PRO A 339 19.08 -9.27 -5.56
N ASN A 340 17.94 -9.93 -5.71
CA ASN A 340 16.70 -9.59 -5.01
C ASN A 340 16.19 -8.16 -5.33
N PHE A 341 16.25 -7.78 -6.58
CA PHE A 341 15.75 -6.49 -7.04
C PHE A 341 14.28 -6.29 -6.65
N GLY A 342 13.99 -5.16 -6.03
CA GLY A 342 12.66 -4.89 -5.43
C GLY A 342 11.64 -4.29 -6.39
N ASN A 343 11.89 -4.26 -7.71
CA ASN A 343 10.94 -3.85 -8.75
C ASN A 343 10.18 -2.53 -8.40
N ALA A 344 8.85 -2.56 -8.44
CA ALA A 344 8.01 -1.40 -8.15
C ALA A 344 8.18 -0.85 -6.71
N ARG A 345 8.69 -1.65 -5.76
CA ARG A 345 9.02 -1.15 -4.41
C ARG A 345 10.20 -0.19 -4.46
N VAL A 346 11.22 -0.48 -5.29
CA VAL A 346 12.35 0.44 -5.52
C VAL A 346 11.88 1.71 -6.21
N VAL A 347 11.01 1.59 -7.23
CA VAL A 347 10.41 2.76 -7.92
C VAL A 347 9.68 3.66 -6.92
N ARG A 348 8.89 3.09 -6.03
CA ARG A 348 8.17 3.84 -4.98
C ARG A 348 9.14 4.60 -4.08
N THR A 349 10.18 3.93 -3.57
CA THR A 349 11.19 4.59 -2.72
C THR A 349 11.89 5.73 -3.47
N MET A 350 12.25 5.53 -4.75
CA MET A 350 12.86 6.60 -5.55
C MET A 350 11.92 7.78 -5.78
N LEU A 351 10.61 7.52 -5.95
CA LEU A 351 9.60 8.57 -6.07
C LEU A 351 9.43 9.33 -4.76
N GLU A 352 9.35 8.64 -3.63
CA GLU A 352 9.25 9.26 -2.29
C GLU A 352 10.47 10.14 -2.00
N ASP A 353 11.68 9.67 -2.29
CA ASP A 353 12.92 10.44 -2.17
C ASP A 353 12.92 11.68 -3.08
N ALA A 354 12.42 11.53 -4.32
CA ALA A 354 12.32 12.63 -5.27
C ALA A 354 11.31 13.68 -4.82
N MET A 355 10.18 13.28 -4.23
CA MET A 355 9.19 14.21 -3.66
C MET A 355 9.79 15.03 -2.50
N VAL A 356 10.58 14.38 -1.63
CA VAL A 356 11.31 15.09 -0.54
C VAL A 356 12.31 16.08 -1.13
N ALA A 357 13.08 15.68 -2.14
CA ALA A 357 14.04 16.56 -2.81
C ALA A 357 13.37 17.76 -3.51
N GLN A 358 12.24 17.52 -4.16
CA GLN A 358 11.40 18.55 -4.77
C GLN A 358 10.90 19.55 -3.71
N ALA A 359 10.40 19.07 -2.57
CA ALA A 359 9.94 19.95 -1.49
C ALA A 359 11.07 20.82 -0.95
N VAL A 360 12.29 20.30 -0.81
CA VAL A 360 13.47 21.09 -0.41
C VAL A 360 13.79 22.15 -1.46
N ARG A 361 13.77 21.79 -2.74
CA ARG A 361 14.01 22.72 -3.86
C ARG A 361 12.99 23.85 -3.90
N VAL A 362 11.71 23.51 -3.78
CA VAL A 362 10.61 24.48 -3.76
C VAL A 362 10.73 25.43 -2.56
N ASN A 363 11.02 24.87 -1.36
CA ASN A 363 11.19 25.68 -0.15
C ASN A 363 12.39 26.65 -0.26
N ALA A 364 13.48 26.25 -0.89
CA ALA A 364 14.63 27.14 -1.13
C ALA A 364 14.27 28.30 -2.08
N VAL A 365 13.43 28.06 -3.09
CA VAL A 365 12.91 29.11 -3.98
C VAL A 365 11.98 30.07 -3.21
N LEU A 366 11.09 29.53 -2.35
CA LEU A 366 10.20 30.32 -1.49
C LEU A 366 10.97 31.20 -0.49
N ALA A 367 12.06 30.64 0.07
CA ALA A 367 12.92 31.34 1.04
C ALA A 367 13.86 32.37 0.39
N GLY A 368 13.88 32.46 -0.96
CA GLY A 368 14.79 33.38 -1.69
C GLY A 368 16.26 32.96 -1.62
N THR A 369 16.55 31.75 -1.12
CA THR A 369 17.89 31.16 -1.13
C THR A 369 18.10 30.43 -2.43
N ALA A 370 18.87 30.97 -3.37
CA ALA A 370 19.22 30.27 -4.59
C ALA A 370 19.97 28.98 -4.25
N VAL A 371 19.39 27.83 -4.52
CA VAL A 371 20.09 26.54 -4.47
C VAL A 371 21.04 26.55 -5.66
N GLN A 372 22.33 26.74 -5.41
CA GLN A 372 23.35 26.46 -6.41
C GLN A 372 23.27 24.99 -6.78
N ASP A 373 23.04 24.71 -8.05
CA ASP A 373 23.18 23.39 -8.65
C ASP A 373 24.59 22.87 -8.32
N VAL A 374 24.69 21.92 -7.40
CA VAL A 374 25.95 21.23 -7.12
C VAL A 374 26.19 20.24 -8.24
N GLY A 375 26.75 20.73 -9.34
CA GLY A 375 27.05 19.86 -10.48
C GLY A 375 27.62 20.51 -11.73
N SER A 376 28.29 21.66 -11.64
CA SER A 376 29.26 22.09 -12.66
C SER A 376 30.14 23.20 -12.10
N ALA A 377 31.44 22.92 -12.03
CA ALA A 377 32.46 23.92 -11.75
C ALA A 377 32.63 24.82 -13.00
N GLU A 378 31.89 25.91 -13.07
CA GLU A 378 32.14 27.10 -13.90
C GLU A 378 30.95 28.04 -13.79
N ALA A 379 30.96 28.93 -12.79
CA ALA A 379 30.31 30.25 -12.84
C ALA A 379 30.52 30.97 -11.48
N VAL A 380 31.73 31.45 -11.26
CA VAL A 380 32.00 32.59 -10.39
C VAL A 380 31.96 33.79 -11.30
N GLU A 381 30.96 34.64 -11.10
CA GLU A 381 30.85 36.07 -11.44
C GLU A 381 29.43 36.40 -11.93
N THR A 382 28.61 36.80 -11.00
CA THR A 382 27.69 37.98 -11.10
C THR A 382 26.71 37.94 -9.93
N ALA A 383 27.20 38.41 -8.78
CA ALA A 383 26.33 38.79 -7.68
C ALA A 383 26.06 40.30 -7.83
N GLU A 384 25.03 40.66 -8.57
CA GLU A 384 24.46 42.04 -8.50
C GLU A 384 22.93 42.01 -8.56
N LYS A 385 22.35 42.52 -7.46
CA LYS A 385 20.98 43.01 -7.31
C LYS A 385 19.85 42.04 -7.53
N ILE A 386 19.49 41.33 -6.46
CA ILE A 386 18.16 40.73 -6.34
C ILE A 386 17.23 41.77 -5.73
N ASP A 387 16.47 42.43 -6.61
CA ASP A 387 15.32 43.28 -6.28
C ASP A 387 14.21 42.39 -5.66
N SER A 388 13.59 42.93 -4.60
CA SER A 388 12.60 42.25 -3.75
C SER A 388 11.25 42.12 -4.46
N THR A 389 11.14 41.20 -5.40
CA THR A 389 9.87 40.72 -5.92
C THR A 389 9.74 39.23 -5.54
N LYS A 390 8.88 38.96 -4.56
CA LYS A 390 8.40 37.57 -4.28
C LYS A 390 7.92 36.99 -5.61
N LYS A 391 8.71 36.13 -6.22
CA LYS A 391 8.29 35.33 -7.36
C LYS A 391 7.18 34.38 -6.84
N ALA A 392 5.94 34.64 -7.27
CA ALA A 392 4.88 33.69 -7.10
C ALA A 392 5.33 32.37 -7.76
N ILE A 393 5.37 31.29 -7.02
CA ILE A 393 5.63 29.96 -7.57
C ILE A 393 4.36 29.60 -8.33
N ASP A 394 4.51 29.28 -9.61
CA ASP A 394 3.43 28.75 -10.44
C ASP A 394 3.01 27.37 -9.90
N ASP A 395 1.71 27.09 -9.81
CA ASP A 395 1.15 25.80 -9.36
C ASP A 395 1.76 24.63 -10.11
N LYS A 396 2.10 24.83 -11.39
CA LYS A 396 2.83 23.86 -12.19
C LYS A 396 4.20 23.48 -11.60
N GLN A 397 4.92 24.44 -11.00
CA GLN A 397 6.23 24.17 -10.37
C GLN A 397 6.11 23.42 -9.04
N LEU A 398 4.98 23.56 -8.33
CA LEU A 398 4.68 22.85 -7.09
C LEU A 398 4.40 21.35 -7.34
N MET A 399 3.88 21.01 -8.50
CA MET A 399 3.48 19.63 -8.84
C MET A 399 4.42 18.96 -9.86
N GLU A 400 5.54 19.63 -10.23
CA GLU A 400 6.50 19.11 -11.20
C GLU A 400 7.71 18.49 -10.50
N LEU A 401 7.97 17.20 -10.76
CA LEU A 401 9.21 16.53 -10.42
C LEU A 401 10.22 16.66 -11.56
N ARG A 402 11.47 17.01 -11.25
CA ARG A 402 12.56 17.21 -12.19
C ARG A 402 13.64 16.15 -12.03
N GLY A 403 14.45 15.94 -13.05
CA GLY A 403 15.55 14.98 -12.99
C GLY A 403 16.54 15.25 -11.85
N CYS A 404 16.73 16.51 -11.43
CA CYS A 404 17.58 16.86 -10.29
C CYS A 404 17.03 16.37 -8.94
N ASP A 405 15.73 16.11 -8.84
CA ASP A 405 15.08 15.59 -7.63
C ASP A 405 15.38 14.10 -7.46
N PHE A 406 15.67 13.37 -8.54
CA PHE A 406 16.10 11.97 -8.52
C PHE A 406 17.60 11.86 -8.27
N LYS A 407 18.00 11.76 -7.00
CA LYS A 407 19.39 11.60 -6.59
C LYS A 407 19.77 10.12 -6.52
N ILE A 408 21.01 9.78 -6.86
CA ILE A 408 21.54 8.44 -6.64
C ILE A 408 21.73 8.27 -5.14
N ASN A 409 20.81 7.54 -4.48
CA ASN A 409 20.98 7.17 -3.08
C ASN A 409 21.88 5.94 -3.01
N ALA A 410 23.04 6.08 -2.38
CA ALA A 410 23.92 4.96 -2.03
C ALA A 410 23.24 3.92 -1.09
N SER A 411 22.08 4.25 -0.54
CA SER A 411 21.28 3.36 0.32
C SER A 411 20.48 2.29 -0.42
N LEU A 412 20.43 2.34 -1.76
CA LEU A 412 19.84 1.27 -2.59
C LEU A 412 20.76 0.05 -2.73
N ALA A 413 22.03 0.16 -2.31
CA ALA A 413 22.87 -1.01 -2.14
C ALA A 413 22.34 -1.84 -0.97
N PRO A 414 22.11 -3.16 -1.15
CA PRO A 414 21.73 -4.01 -0.04
C PRO A 414 22.78 -3.85 1.05
N LYS A 415 22.35 -3.51 2.29
CA LYS A 415 23.20 -3.65 3.45
C LYS A 415 23.59 -5.11 3.50
N LEU A 416 24.80 -5.44 3.07
CA LEU A 416 25.42 -6.73 3.33
C LEU A 416 25.30 -6.95 4.82
N SER A 417 24.41 -7.85 5.23
CA SER A 417 24.42 -8.40 6.57
C SER A 417 25.77 -9.09 6.71
N MET A 418 26.71 -8.43 7.38
CA MET A 418 27.91 -9.12 7.87
C MET A 418 27.42 -10.18 8.85
N GLY A 419 27.29 -11.40 8.35
CA GLY A 419 27.13 -12.58 9.18
C GLY A 419 28.35 -12.66 10.06
N PHE A 420 28.14 -12.54 11.34
CA PHE A 420 29.14 -12.96 12.32
C PHE A 420 29.26 -14.48 12.21
N ALA A 421 30.50 -14.89 11.92
CA ALA A 421 30.96 -16.28 12.01
C ALA A 421 30.85 -16.81 13.43
#